data_0f459152953b255bf03d5dcdab2ae153
#
_entry.id   0f459152953b255bf03d5dcdab2ae153
#
_cell.length_a   1.000
_cell.length_b   1.000
_cell.length_c   1.000
_cell.angle_alpha   90.00
_cell.angle_beta   90.00
_cell.angle_gamma   90.00
#
_symmetry.space_group_name_H-M   'P 1'
#
loop_
_entity.id
_entity.type
_entity.pdbx_description
1 polymer ?
#
loop_
_entity_poly.entity_id
_entity_poly.type
_entity_poly.pdbx_seq_one_letter_code
_entity_poly.pdbx_strand_id
1 'polypeptide(L)'
;LIGFGKSDKPAKQTDYTYAKHIMWIQDLLDHLDLKDINIFIQDWGGLIGLRLLTANPDNFKSVVAGNTMLPKGSTTPPQAFLDWQNFAATSPKFDIATVLQNATTTILSDEVMKAYNAPFPSDEYKAGARVFPALVPTSDKDPESDNNKDAWKILIQWNKPFLNLFSEEDPITKGGDQVFQKLIPGTNGMD
;
A
#
# COMPACT_ATOMS: atom_id res chain seq x y z
N LEU A 1 8.42 5.40 5.13
CA LEU A 1 8.80 4.84 3.82
C LEU A 1 9.81 5.75 3.13
N ILE A 2 10.81 5.15 2.47
CA ILE A 2 11.71 5.88 1.55
C ILE A 2 10.86 6.54 0.45
N GLY A 3 11.16 7.81 0.17
CA GLY A 3 10.36 8.64 -0.74
C GLY A 3 9.28 9.49 -0.06
N PHE A 4 9.00 9.30 1.25
CA PHE A 4 7.90 9.94 1.96
C PHE A 4 8.31 10.48 3.33
N GLY A 5 7.52 11.44 3.83
CA GLY A 5 7.69 12.01 5.17
C GLY A 5 9.11 12.55 5.40
N LYS A 6 9.74 12.14 6.48
CA LYS A 6 11.11 12.53 6.86
C LYS A 6 12.19 11.57 6.33
N SER A 7 11.81 10.47 5.66
CA SER A 7 12.77 9.54 5.06
C SER A 7 13.45 10.14 3.83
N ASP A 8 14.58 9.58 3.45
CA ASP A 8 15.31 9.96 2.24
C ASP A 8 14.43 9.85 0.99
N LYS A 9 14.69 10.69 0.01
CA LYS A 9 13.92 10.78 -1.23
C LYS A 9 14.86 10.73 -2.44
N PRO A 10 15.22 9.53 -2.92
CA PRO A 10 15.90 9.39 -4.21
C PRO A 10 15.14 10.14 -5.31
N ALA A 11 15.88 10.91 -6.13
CA ALA A 11 15.26 11.82 -7.10
C ALA A 11 14.78 11.13 -8.38
N LYS A 12 15.22 9.91 -8.65
CA LYS A 12 14.85 9.18 -9.87
C LYS A 12 13.73 8.19 -9.57
N GLN A 13 12.70 8.18 -10.40
CA GLN A 13 11.61 7.19 -10.29
C GLN A 13 12.13 5.74 -10.39
N THR A 14 13.20 5.51 -11.16
CA THR A 14 13.86 4.20 -11.30
C THR A 14 14.54 3.70 -10.03
N ASP A 15 14.75 4.56 -9.03
CA ASP A 15 15.29 4.16 -7.74
C ASP A 15 14.26 3.39 -6.88
N TYR A 16 12.98 3.50 -7.23
CA TYR A 16 11.87 2.88 -6.51
C TYR A 16 11.36 1.66 -7.26
N THR A 17 11.22 0.54 -6.56
CA THR A 17 10.51 -0.66 -7.03
C THR A 17 9.71 -1.23 -5.88
N TYR A 18 8.69 -2.03 -6.18
CA TYR A 18 7.91 -2.70 -5.15
C TYR A 18 8.82 -3.59 -4.27
N ALA A 19 9.71 -4.39 -4.89
CA ALA A 19 10.68 -5.21 -4.17
C ALA A 19 11.57 -4.40 -3.22
N LYS A 20 12.06 -3.23 -3.65
CA LYS A 20 12.86 -2.35 -2.79
C LYS A 20 12.08 -1.83 -1.58
N HIS A 21 10.80 -1.46 -1.76
CA HIS A 21 9.98 -1.03 -0.62
C HIS A 21 9.80 -2.14 0.41
N ILE A 22 9.61 -3.38 -0.03
CA ILE A 22 9.57 -4.54 0.86
C ILE A 22 10.91 -4.70 1.59
N MET A 23 12.02 -4.70 0.85
CA MET A 23 13.35 -4.83 1.39
C MET A 23 13.66 -3.76 2.45
N TRP A 24 13.41 -2.49 2.17
CA TRP A 24 13.67 -1.39 3.12
C TRP A 24 12.87 -1.51 4.42
N ILE A 25 11.63 -2.02 4.36
CA ILE A 25 10.85 -2.24 5.58
C ILE A 25 11.29 -3.51 6.29
N GLN A 26 11.65 -4.57 5.56
CA GLN A 26 12.22 -5.78 6.16
C GLN A 26 13.51 -5.45 6.92
N ASP A 27 14.43 -4.69 6.31
CA ASP A 27 15.67 -4.24 6.96
C ASP A 27 15.39 -3.47 8.26
N LEU A 28 14.33 -2.63 8.27
CA LEU A 28 13.91 -1.92 9.48
C LEU A 28 13.38 -2.87 10.55
N LEU A 29 12.53 -3.85 10.19
CA LEU A 29 12.00 -4.82 11.13
C LEU A 29 13.12 -5.68 11.74
N ASP A 30 14.07 -6.08 10.92
CA ASP A 30 15.22 -6.88 11.35
C ASP A 30 16.17 -6.07 12.25
N HIS A 31 16.43 -4.81 11.89
CA HIS A 31 17.26 -3.90 12.70
C HIS A 31 16.67 -3.65 14.10
N LEU A 32 15.33 -3.56 14.17
CA LEU A 32 14.60 -3.34 15.42
C LEU A 32 14.30 -4.66 16.18
N ASP A 33 14.63 -5.81 15.59
CA ASP A 33 14.32 -7.17 16.10
C ASP A 33 12.85 -7.30 16.56
N LEU A 34 11.92 -6.78 15.76
CA LEU A 34 10.51 -6.78 16.14
C LEU A 34 9.91 -8.18 16.04
N LYS A 35 9.25 -8.59 17.11
CA LYS A 35 8.52 -9.85 17.23
C LYS A 35 7.09 -9.56 17.71
N ASP A 36 6.22 -10.55 17.58
CA ASP A 36 4.85 -10.44 18.09
C ASP A 36 4.08 -9.21 17.53
N ILE A 37 4.31 -8.91 16.26
CA ILE A 37 3.84 -7.69 15.60
C ILE A 37 2.32 -7.73 15.43
N ASN A 38 1.62 -6.71 15.91
CA ASN A 38 0.27 -6.39 15.48
C ASN A 38 0.37 -5.27 14.44
N ILE A 39 -0.06 -5.52 13.21
CA ILE A 39 0.13 -4.60 12.10
C ILE A 39 -1.20 -3.95 11.68
N PHE A 40 -1.19 -2.63 11.51
CA PHE A 40 -2.22 -1.91 10.76
C PHE A 40 -1.66 -1.57 9.38
N ILE A 41 -2.40 -1.93 8.35
CA ILE A 41 -2.02 -1.74 6.94
C ILE A 41 -3.15 -1.05 6.18
N GLN A 42 -2.77 -0.08 5.34
CA GLN A 42 -3.71 0.65 4.48
C GLN A 42 -3.03 1.01 3.17
N ASP A 43 -3.76 0.98 2.06
CA ASP A 43 -3.26 1.29 0.72
C ASP A 43 -1.98 0.50 0.41
N TRP A 44 -0.87 1.14 0.03
CA TRP A 44 0.44 0.51 -0.15
C TRP A 44 0.98 -0.20 1.10
N GLY A 45 0.52 0.20 2.28
CA GLY A 45 0.82 -0.52 3.52
C GLY A 45 0.36 -1.98 3.47
N GLY A 46 -0.75 -2.26 2.77
CA GLY A 46 -1.21 -3.63 2.55
C GLY A 46 -0.33 -4.40 1.58
N LEU A 47 0.03 -3.80 0.43
CA LEU A 47 0.91 -4.45 -0.54
C LEU A 47 2.25 -4.83 0.09
N ILE A 48 2.85 -3.93 0.86
CA ILE A 48 4.13 -4.17 1.54
C ILE A 48 3.92 -5.08 2.76
N GLY A 49 2.98 -4.76 3.64
CA GLY A 49 2.78 -5.44 4.93
C GLY A 49 2.36 -6.90 4.78
N LEU A 50 1.48 -7.23 3.82
CA LEU A 50 1.09 -8.62 3.57
C LEU A 50 2.24 -9.46 3.00
N ARG A 51 3.13 -8.85 2.20
CA ARG A 51 4.34 -9.51 1.72
C ARG A 51 5.34 -9.78 2.85
N LEU A 52 5.53 -8.82 3.76
CA LEU A 52 6.38 -9.00 4.96
C LEU A 52 5.82 -10.06 5.90
N LEU A 53 4.51 -10.02 6.15
CA LEU A 53 3.82 -10.99 6.97
C LEU A 53 3.96 -12.42 6.40
N THR A 54 3.78 -12.58 5.10
CA THR A 54 3.85 -13.90 4.47
C THR A 54 5.27 -14.44 4.35
N ALA A 55 6.27 -13.56 4.32
CA ALA A 55 7.68 -13.97 4.38
C ALA A 55 8.09 -14.47 5.77
N ASN A 56 7.51 -13.91 6.85
CA ASN A 56 7.86 -14.23 8.23
C ASN A 56 6.59 -14.33 9.12
N PRO A 57 5.69 -15.30 8.88
CA PRO A 57 4.37 -15.33 9.50
C PRO A 57 4.42 -15.49 11.04
N ASP A 58 5.48 -16.06 11.57
CA ASP A 58 5.65 -16.26 13.03
C ASP A 58 5.93 -14.95 13.77
N ASN A 59 6.46 -13.93 13.09
CA ASN A 59 6.72 -12.64 13.69
C ASN A 59 5.45 -11.79 13.90
N PHE A 60 4.31 -12.19 13.30
CA PHE A 60 3.07 -11.41 13.34
C PHE A 60 1.98 -12.12 14.16
N LYS A 61 1.27 -11.35 14.97
CA LYS A 61 0.15 -11.83 15.80
C LYS A 61 -1.22 -11.52 15.22
N SER A 62 -1.38 -10.33 14.65
CA SER A 62 -2.67 -9.90 14.12
C SER A 62 -2.49 -8.87 13.02
N VAL A 63 -3.53 -8.73 12.20
CA VAL A 63 -3.63 -7.75 11.11
C VAL A 63 -4.89 -6.93 11.26
N VAL A 64 -4.78 -5.62 11.03
CA VAL A 64 -5.91 -4.75 10.73
C VAL A 64 -5.67 -4.18 9.33
N ALA A 65 -6.54 -4.52 8.39
CA ALA A 65 -6.44 -4.10 6.99
C ALA A 65 -7.53 -3.08 6.66
N GLY A 66 -7.11 -1.87 6.30
CA GLY A 66 -8.00 -0.80 5.85
C GLY A 66 -7.75 -0.46 4.39
N ASN A 67 -8.81 -0.41 3.57
CA ASN A 67 -8.76 0.06 2.18
C ASN A 67 -7.45 -0.31 1.44
N THR A 68 -7.24 -1.60 1.24
CA THR A 68 -6.02 -2.15 0.63
C THR A 68 -6.30 -3.42 -0.19
N MET A 69 -5.27 -3.93 -0.85
CA MET A 69 -5.36 -5.15 -1.64
C MET A 69 -3.98 -5.81 -1.75
N LEU A 70 -3.96 -7.04 -2.29
CA LEU A 70 -2.73 -7.69 -2.75
C LEU A 70 -2.96 -8.22 -4.18
N PRO A 71 -2.80 -7.37 -5.21
CA PRO A 71 -3.11 -7.71 -6.58
C PRO A 71 -2.14 -8.74 -7.15
N LYS A 72 -2.68 -9.70 -7.92
CA LYS A 72 -1.92 -10.79 -8.55
C LYS A 72 -1.65 -10.56 -10.05
N GLY A 73 -2.08 -9.41 -10.58
CA GLY A 73 -1.99 -9.09 -12.00
C GLY A 73 -3.00 -9.81 -12.90
N SER A 74 -3.86 -10.66 -12.34
CA SER A 74 -4.82 -11.49 -13.11
C SER A 74 -6.22 -10.87 -13.24
N THR A 75 -6.45 -9.70 -12.63
CA THR A 75 -7.74 -9.00 -12.67
C THR A 75 -7.55 -7.62 -13.25
N THR A 76 -8.53 -7.15 -14.02
CA THR A 76 -8.53 -5.77 -14.51
C THR A 76 -8.72 -4.80 -13.35
N PRO A 77 -7.83 -3.83 -13.16
CA PRO A 77 -8.00 -2.81 -12.15
C PRO A 77 -9.26 -1.96 -12.39
N PRO A 78 -9.88 -1.39 -11.34
CA PRO A 78 -11.00 -0.45 -11.53
C PRO A 78 -10.53 0.81 -12.27
N GLN A 79 -11.46 1.43 -13.01
CA GLN A 79 -11.14 2.63 -13.81
C GLN A 79 -10.57 3.76 -12.95
N ALA A 80 -11.07 3.93 -11.73
CA ALA A 80 -10.57 4.93 -10.79
C ALA A 80 -9.07 4.75 -10.48
N PHE A 81 -8.59 3.50 -10.37
CA PHE A 81 -7.17 3.23 -10.21
C PHE A 81 -6.36 3.57 -11.46
N LEU A 82 -6.86 3.23 -12.66
CA LEU A 82 -6.19 3.55 -13.92
C LEU A 82 -6.09 5.06 -14.14
N ASP A 83 -7.15 5.79 -13.80
CA ASP A 83 -7.17 7.26 -13.84
C ASP A 83 -6.15 7.87 -12.87
N TRP A 84 -6.07 7.33 -11.65
CA TRP A 84 -5.07 7.72 -10.65
C TRP A 84 -3.65 7.44 -11.15
N GLN A 85 -3.39 6.26 -11.69
CA GLN A 85 -2.09 5.88 -12.24
C GLN A 85 -1.67 6.83 -13.37
N ASN A 86 -2.60 7.11 -14.31
CA ASN A 86 -2.35 8.04 -15.39
C ASN A 86 -2.11 9.48 -14.89
N PHE A 87 -2.90 9.97 -13.95
CA PHE A 87 -2.70 11.29 -13.34
C PHE A 87 -1.33 11.40 -12.67
N ALA A 88 -0.92 10.42 -11.86
CA ALA A 88 0.36 10.43 -11.18
C ALA A 88 1.54 10.46 -12.18
N ALA A 89 1.41 9.73 -13.29
CA ALA A 89 2.45 9.65 -14.32
C ALA A 89 2.56 10.93 -15.17
N THR A 90 1.42 11.56 -15.52
CA THR A 90 1.37 12.56 -16.59
C THR A 90 1.07 13.99 -16.13
N SER A 91 0.52 14.18 -14.92
CA SER A 91 0.14 15.50 -14.43
C SER A 91 1.34 16.44 -14.35
N PRO A 92 1.29 17.62 -15.01
CA PRO A 92 2.37 18.61 -14.94
C PRO A 92 2.47 19.24 -13.53
N LYS A 93 1.37 19.24 -12.78
CA LYS A 93 1.32 19.72 -11.40
C LYS A 93 0.86 18.58 -10.50
N PHE A 94 1.79 18.05 -9.70
CA PHE A 94 1.53 17.00 -8.75
C PHE A 94 1.65 17.56 -7.32
N ASP A 95 0.55 18.11 -6.82
CA ASP A 95 0.45 18.68 -5.47
C ASP A 95 -0.07 17.62 -4.50
N ILE A 96 0.75 17.22 -3.54
CA ILE A 96 0.46 16.11 -2.63
C ILE A 96 -0.77 16.41 -1.76
N ALA A 97 -0.86 17.62 -1.23
CA ALA A 97 -1.99 17.99 -0.39
C ALA A 97 -3.31 17.99 -1.16
N THR A 98 -3.30 18.46 -2.41
CA THR A 98 -4.49 18.41 -3.30
C THR A 98 -4.89 16.96 -3.60
N VAL A 99 -3.94 16.06 -3.82
CA VAL A 99 -4.22 14.63 -4.00
C VAL A 99 -4.93 14.07 -2.77
N LEU A 100 -4.42 14.36 -1.57
CA LEU A 100 -5.02 13.89 -0.32
C LEU A 100 -6.39 14.53 -0.05
N GLN A 101 -6.58 15.83 -0.37
CA GLN A 101 -7.89 16.46 -0.27
C GLN A 101 -8.94 15.77 -1.15
N ASN A 102 -8.56 15.35 -2.34
CA ASN A 102 -9.45 14.64 -3.26
C ASN A 102 -9.71 13.18 -2.84
N ALA A 103 -8.87 12.63 -1.98
CA ALA A 103 -8.98 11.26 -1.46
C ALA A 103 -9.67 11.18 -0.09
N THR A 104 -10.20 12.29 0.43
CA THR A 104 -10.94 12.31 1.69
C THR A 104 -12.21 13.15 1.59
N THR A 105 -13.23 12.77 2.33
CA THR A 105 -14.49 13.54 2.47
C THR A 105 -14.36 14.71 3.44
N THR A 106 -13.35 14.71 4.29
CA THR A 106 -13.07 15.79 5.24
C THR A 106 -12.39 16.96 4.51
N ILE A 107 -12.88 18.18 4.72
CA ILE A 107 -12.20 19.38 4.24
C ILE A 107 -10.96 19.61 5.09
N LEU A 108 -9.79 19.50 4.48
CA LEU A 108 -8.51 19.70 5.13
C LEU A 108 -8.25 21.20 5.36
N SER A 109 -7.79 21.58 6.54
CA SER A 109 -7.38 22.97 6.79
C SER A 109 -6.08 23.32 6.04
N ASP A 110 -5.84 24.61 5.81
CA ASP A 110 -4.61 25.11 5.17
C ASP A 110 -3.34 24.62 5.89
N GLU A 111 -3.38 24.49 7.21
CA GLU A 111 -2.26 24.00 8.01
C GLU A 111 -1.98 22.53 7.73
N VAL A 112 -3.03 21.71 7.64
CA VAL A 112 -2.92 20.28 7.28
C VAL A 112 -2.41 20.13 5.85
N MET A 113 -2.92 20.91 4.90
CA MET A 113 -2.46 20.94 3.51
C MET A 113 -0.97 21.30 3.42
N LYS A 114 -0.53 22.33 4.15
CA LYS A 114 0.90 22.70 4.23
C LYS A 114 1.75 21.59 4.85
N ALA A 115 1.26 20.91 5.89
CA ALA A 115 1.97 19.80 6.52
C ALA A 115 2.19 18.62 5.58
N TYR A 116 1.18 18.28 4.74
CA TYR A 116 1.33 17.22 3.73
C TYR A 116 2.28 17.59 2.58
N ASN A 117 2.35 18.87 2.21
CA ASN A 117 3.30 19.34 1.19
C ASN A 117 4.73 19.54 1.72
N ALA A 118 4.91 19.74 3.02
CA ALA A 118 6.21 20.06 3.62
C ALA A 118 7.35 19.04 3.29
N PRO A 119 7.08 17.71 3.21
CA PRO A 119 8.12 16.75 2.81
C PRO A 119 8.58 16.87 1.35
N PHE A 120 7.88 17.65 0.51
CA PHE A 120 8.06 17.69 -0.94
C PHE A 120 8.31 19.12 -1.45
N PRO A 121 9.46 19.75 -1.08
CA PRO A 121 9.73 21.16 -1.37
C PRO A 121 9.91 21.46 -2.86
N SER A 122 10.24 20.46 -3.68
CA SER A 122 10.30 20.54 -5.15
C SER A 122 9.83 19.25 -5.81
N ASP A 123 9.73 19.24 -7.15
CA ASP A 123 9.25 18.06 -7.87
C ASP A 123 10.21 16.86 -7.80
N GLU A 124 11.50 17.09 -7.60
CA GLU A 124 12.49 16.03 -7.40
C GLU A 124 12.16 15.15 -6.18
N TYR A 125 11.62 15.76 -5.12
CA TYR A 125 11.21 15.05 -3.91
C TYR A 125 9.95 14.19 -4.09
N LYS A 126 9.22 14.36 -5.20
CA LYS A 126 7.96 13.65 -5.49
C LYS A 126 8.16 12.39 -6.34
N ALA A 127 9.40 12.05 -6.71
CA ALA A 127 9.68 10.91 -7.60
C ALA A 127 9.07 9.59 -7.08
N GLY A 128 9.21 9.31 -5.78
CA GLY A 128 8.61 8.15 -5.13
C GLY A 128 7.08 8.15 -5.20
N ALA A 129 6.44 9.28 -4.84
CA ALA A 129 4.99 9.40 -4.85
C ALA A 129 4.39 9.26 -6.28
N ARG A 130 5.07 9.82 -7.29
CA ARG A 130 4.63 9.70 -8.68
C ARG A 130 4.69 8.29 -9.24
N VAL A 131 5.74 7.55 -8.90
CA VAL A 131 5.91 6.19 -9.44
C VAL A 131 5.08 5.14 -8.72
N PHE A 132 4.64 5.39 -7.49
CA PHE A 132 3.95 4.41 -6.65
C PHE A 132 2.79 3.70 -7.36
N PRO A 133 1.84 4.40 -7.99
CA PRO A 133 0.73 3.72 -8.69
C PRO A 133 1.21 2.80 -9.82
N ALA A 134 2.32 3.14 -10.48
CA ALA A 134 2.88 2.32 -11.56
C ALA A 134 3.58 1.04 -11.07
N LEU A 135 3.90 0.94 -9.78
CA LEU A 135 4.53 -0.24 -9.17
C LEU A 135 3.52 -1.32 -8.77
N VAL A 136 2.21 -1.01 -8.79
CA VAL A 136 1.15 -1.97 -8.46
C VAL A 136 1.01 -2.98 -9.61
N PRO A 137 1.09 -4.30 -9.34
CA PRO A 137 0.89 -5.32 -10.38
C PRO A 137 -0.52 -5.26 -11.00
N THR A 138 -0.60 -4.97 -12.29
CA THR A 138 -1.84 -4.88 -13.06
C THR A 138 -1.95 -5.95 -14.16
N SER A 139 -0.86 -6.67 -14.40
CA SER A 139 -0.81 -7.79 -15.36
C SER A 139 0.02 -8.94 -14.80
N ASP A 140 -0.20 -10.15 -15.33
CA ASP A 140 0.60 -11.35 -14.99
C ASP A 140 2.09 -11.21 -15.35
N LYS A 141 2.43 -10.22 -16.19
CA LYS A 141 3.81 -9.93 -16.62
C LYS A 141 4.54 -8.94 -15.68
N ASP A 142 3.83 -8.35 -14.75
CA ASP A 142 4.46 -7.42 -13.80
C ASP A 142 5.42 -8.20 -12.88
N PRO A 143 6.59 -7.65 -12.58
CA PRO A 143 7.67 -8.37 -11.86
C PRO A 143 7.25 -8.98 -10.52
N GLU A 144 6.28 -8.36 -9.82
CA GLU A 144 5.85 -8.79 -8.50
C GLU A 144 4.56 -9.63 -8.49
N SER A 145 3.96 -9.90 -9.65
CA SER A 145 2.71 -10.67 -9.74
C SER A 145 2.86 -12.07 -9.18
N ASP A 146 3.93 -12.79 -9.52
CA ASP A 146 4.17 -14.14 -9.04
C ASP A 146 4.50 -14.15 -7.53
N ASN A 147 5.27 -13.20 -7.07
CA ASN A 147 5.54 -13.04 -5.65
C ASN A 147 4.26 -12.76 -4.84
N ASN A 148 3.32 -11.99 -5.38
CA ASN A 148 2.01 -11.79 -4.75
C ASN A 148 1.14 -13.04 -4.77
N LYS A 149 1.19 -13.84 -5.86
CA LYS A 149 0.52 -15.16 -5.92
C LYS A 149 1.07 -16.10 -4.84
N ASP A 150 2.39 -16.09 -4.63
CA ASP A 150 3.02 -16.91 -3.57
C ASP A 150 2.62 -16.43 -2.17
N ALA A 151 2.56 -15.13 -1.95
CA ALA A 151 2.07 -14.57 -0.69
C ALA A 151 0.61 -15.01 -0.41
N TRP A 152 -0.25 -15.04 -1.42
CA TRP A 152 -1.63 -15.55 -1.27
C TRP A 152 -1.69 -17.02 -0.84
N LYS A 153 -0.73 -17.87 -1.24
CA LYS A 153 -0.68 -19.29 -0.78
C LYS A 153 -0.50 -19.40 0.73
N ILE A 154 0.16 -18.42 1.35
CA ILE A 154 0.32 -18.33 2.81
C ILE A 154 -0.90 -17.67 3.46
N LEU A 155 -1.42 -16.57 2.87
CA LEU A 155 -2.57 -15.85 3.42
C LEU A 155 -3.82 -16.72 3.53
N ILE A 156 -4.08 -17.62 2.59
CA ILE A 156 -5.23 -18.55 2.66
C ILE A 156 -5.09 -19.60 3.78
N GLN A 157 -3.94 -19.67 4.44
CA GLN A 157 -3.68 -20.52 5.63
C GLN A 157 -3.55 -19.69 6.90
N TRP A 158 -3.65 -18.36 6.81
CA TRP A 158 -3.52 -17.46 7.95
C TRP A 158 -4.75 -17.55 8.86
N ASN A 159 -4.56 -18.08 10.07
CA ASN A 159 -5.61 -18.31 11.05
C ASN A 159 -5.53 -17.41 12.29
N LYS A 160 -4.53 -16.52 12.37
CA LYS A 160 -4.44 -15.50 13.41
C LYS A 160 -5.40 -14.35 13.09
N PRO A 161 -5.79 -13.51 14.07
CA PRO A 161 -6.78 -12.43 13.87
C PRO A 161 -6.46 -11.53 12.68
N PHE A 162 -7.45 -11.31 11.82
CA PHE A 162 -7.36 -10.44 10.65
C PHE A 162 -8.64 -9.61 10.52
N LEU A 163 -8.62 -8.35 10.96
CA LEU A 163 -9.75 -7.44 10.92
C LEU A 163 -9.73 -6.60 9.65
N ASN A 164 -10.90 -6.49 8.97
CA ASN A 164 -11.09 -5.62 7.82
C ASN A 164 -11.81 -4.33 8.20
N LEU A 165 -11.24 -3.17 7.85
CA LEU A 165 -11.84 -1.86 8.07
C LEU A 165 -11.86 -1.09 6.74
N PHE A 166 -12.88 -1.32 5.93
CA PHE A 166 -12.97 -0.75 4.59
C PHE A 166 -14.09 0.31 4.50
N SER A 167 -13.81 1.42 3.82
CA SER A 167 -14.81 2.42 3.47
C SER A 167 -15.56 2.00 2.21
N GLU A 168 -16.88 2.13 2.23
CA GLU A 168 -17.72 1.89 1.06
C GLU A 168 -17.60 2.99 -0.01
N GLU A 169 -17.05 4.15 0.35
CA GLU A 169 -16.90 5.30 -0.55
C GLU A 169 -15.57 5.30 -1.32
N ASP A 170 -14.64 4.39 -1.02
CA ASP A 170 -13.38 4.30 -1.75
C ASP A 170 -13.59 3.65 -3.13
N PRO A 171 -13.45 4.39 -4.23
CA PRO A 171 -13.73 3.88 -5.57
C PRO A 171 -12.67 2.88 -6.07
N ILE A 172 -11.55 2.74 -5.39
CA ILE A 172 -10.42 1.88 -5.79
C ILE A 172 -10.49 0.54 -5.08
N THR A 173 -10.70 0.53 -3.76
CA THR A 173 -10.62 -0.70 -2.95
C THR A 173 -11.95 -1.20 -2.43
N LYS A 174 -13.06 -0.54 -2.75
CA LYS A 174 -14.42 -0.97 -2.38
C LYS A 174 -14.64 -2.44 -2.72
N GLY A 175 -15.11 -3.21 -1.74
CA GLY A 175 -15.36 -4.65 -1.88
C GLY A 175 -14.11 -5.52 -1.79
N GLY A 176 -12.92 -4.93 -1.58
CA GLY A 176 -11.69 -5.68 -1.35
C GLY A 176 -11.69 -6.48 -0.05
N ASP A 177 -12.40 -5.99 0.98
CA ASP A 177 -12.66 -6.69 2.23
C ASP A 177 -13.30 -8.06 2.02
N GLN A 178 -14.25 -8.18 1.09
CA GLN A 178 -14.93 -9.44 0.77
C GLN A 178 -13.96 -10.51 0.25
N VAL A 179 -12.91 -10.09 -0.46
CA VAL A 179 -11.88 -11.03 -0.93
C VAL A 179 -11.09 -11.58 0.26
N PHE A 180 -10.70 -10.73 1.21
CA PHE A 180 -10.02 -11.16 2.42
C PHE A 180 -10.93 -12.03 3.30
N GLN A 181 -12.17 -11.61 3.55
CA GLN A 181 -13.16 -12.37 4.33
C GLN A 181 -13.41 -13.76 3.76
N LYS A 182 -13.48 -13.87 2.44
CA LYS A 182 -13.72 -15.16 1.76
C LYS A 182 -12.52 -16.10 1.80
N LEU A 183 -11.30 -15.56 1.77
CA LEU A 183 -10.11 -16.37 1.50
C LEU A 183 -9.20 -16.55 2.73
N ILE A 184 -9.24 -15.65 3.71
CA ILE A 184 -8.34 -15.66 4.86
C ILE A 184 -9.09 -16.17 6.10
N PRO A 185 -8.77 -17.36 6.62
CA PRO A 185 -9.46 -17.94 7.80
C PRO A 185 -9.44 -17.04 9.04
N GLY A 186 -8.40 -16.26 9.23
CA GLY A 186 -8.26 -15.35 10.38
C GLY A 186 -9.27 -14.20 10.44
N THR A 187 -10.10 -14.01 9.38
CA THR A 187 -11.18 -13.02 9.38
C THR A 187 -12.46 -13.55 10.05
N ASN A 188 -12.58 -14.86 10.30
CA ASN A 188 -13.78 -15.45 10.89
C ASN A 188 -14.00 -14.93 12.32
N GLY A 189 -15.18 -14.34 12.57
CA GLY A 189 -15.57 -13.77 13.85
C GLY A 189 -14.88 -12.44 14.18
N MET A 190 -14.36 -11.76 13.18
CA MET A 190 -13.74 -10.42 13.28
C MET A 190 -14.66 -9.39 12.57
N ASP A 191 -15.89 -9.25 13.06
CA ASP A 191 -16.91 -8.30 12.54
C ASP A 191 -16.75 -6.89 13.16
#